data_1105624d726c2549da7a7cff15b8a40a
#
_entry.id   1105624d726c2549da7a7cff15b8a40a
#
_cell.length_a   1.000
_cell.length_b   1.000
_cell.length_c   1.000
_cell.angle_alpha   90.00
_cell.angle_beta   90.00
_cell.angle_gamma   90.00
#
_symmetry.space_group_name_H-M   'P 1'
#
loop_
_entity.id
_entity.type
_entity.pdbx_description
1 polymer ?
#
loop_
_entity_poly.entity_id
_entity_poly.type
_entity_poly.pdbx_seq_one_letter_code
_entity_poly.pdbx_strand_id
1 'polypeptide(L)'
;MLKFVNISKQNEDKISLKERKKYFEEIYINFAKEKANQQASRCSQCGVPFCQVHCPLHNNIPDWLKLTAENRLQEAYELSSSTNNMPEVCGRICPQDRLCEGNCVIENSGHGTVTIGSIEKYINDTAWENGWIKKECSLWTENLKHRQHLEGGLKIHGTVLQAPNI
;
A
#
# COMPACT_ATOMS: atom_id res chain seq x y z
N MET A 1 8.97 0.32 17.99
CA MET A 1 8.93 -1.03 17.39
C MET A 1 8.87 -2.09 18.48
N LEU A 2 8.61 -3.35 18.17
CA LEU A 2 8.51 -4.49 19.10
C LEU A 2 7.38 -4.39 20.15
N LYS A 3 6.37 -3.58 19.93
CA LYS A 3 5.31 -3.38 20.91
C LYS A 3 4.19 -4.43 20.86
N PHE A 4 4.35 -5.48 20.06
CA PHE A 4 3.32 -6.52 19.90
C PHE A 4 2.97 -7.27 21.19
N VAL A 5 3.86 -7.31 22.18
CA VAL A 5 3.60 -7.90 23.49
C VAL A 5 2.61 -7.06 24.31
N ASN A 6 2.68 -5.73 24.18
CA ASN A 6 1.91 -4.78 24.98
C ASN A 6 0.69 -4.21 24.23
N ILE A 7 0.69 -4.30 22.90
CA ILE A 7 -0.37 -3.78 22.04
C ILE A 7 -0.98 -4.96 21.29
N SER A 8 -2.25 -5.24 21.51
CA SER A 8 -2.98 -6.28 20.77
C SER A 8 -3.22 -5.88 19.31
N LYS A 9 -3.37 -6.90 18.43
CA LYS A 9 -3.81 -6.69 17.05
C LYS A 9 -5.17 -6.01 17.04
N GLN A 10 -5.29 -4.94 16.25
CA GLN A 10 -6.56 -4.26 16.00
C GLN A 10 -6.75 -4.11 14.50
N ASN A 11 -7.88 -4.57 13.99
CA ASN A 11 -8.27 -4.37 12.61
C ASN A 11 -8.99 -3.02 12.43
N GLU A 12 -9.22 -2.65 11.18
CA GLU A 12 -10.11 -1.54 10.83
C GLU A 12 -11.54 -1.85 11.26
N ASP A 13 -12.24 -0.83 11.75
CA ASP A 13 -13.65 -0.94 12.05
C ASP A 13 -14.45 -0.96 10.73
N LYS A 14 -15.61 -1.59 10.75
CA LYS A 14 -16.48 -1.69 9.57
C LYS A 14 -17.74 -0.86 9.78
N ILE A 15 -18.18 -0.19 8.71
CA ILE A 15 -19.48 0.48 8.67
C ILE A 15 -20.59 -0.53 8.99
N SER A 16 -21.66 -0.08 9.65
CA SER A 16 -22.77 -0.94 10.08
C SER A 16 -23.43 -1.68 8.90
N LEU A 17 -23.95 -2.88 9.15
CA LEU A 17 -24.63 -3.67 8.12
C LEU A 17 -25.82 -2.94 7.48
N LYS A 18 -26.52 -2.09 8.25
CA LYS A 18 -27.65 -1.30 7.74
C LYS A 18 -27.21 -0.23 6.73
N GLU A 19 -26.04 0.35 6.95
CA GLU A 19 -25.48 1.37 6.07
C GLU A 19 -24.86 0.75 4.83
N ARG A 20 -24.14 -0.37 4.93
CA ARG A 20 -23.56 -1.08 3.78
C ARG A 20 -24.58 -1.50 2.72
N LYS A 21 -25.84 -1.70 3.11
CA LYS A 21 -26.92 -2.05 2.17
C LYS A 21 -27.40 -0.88 1.31
N LYS A 22 -27.00 0.36 1.64
CA LYS A 22 -27.52 1.55 0.98
C LYS A 22 -26.65 1.98 -0.21
N TYR A 23 -25.34 1.67 -0.20
CA TYR A 23 -24.39 2.12 -1.22
C TYR A 23 -23.23 1.13 -1.39
N PHE A 24 -22.49 1.26 -2.47
CA PHE A 24 -21.33 0.44 -2.83
C PHE A 24 -20.01 1.19 -2.58
N GLU A 25 -19.89 1.80 -1.40
CA GLU A 25 -18.69 2.52 -0.98
C GLU A 25 -17.77 1.64 -0.13
N GLU A 26 -16.61 2.17 0.23
CA GLU A 26 -15.65 1.50 1.12
C GLU A 26 -16.33 1.12 2.44
N ILE A 27 -16.21 -0.15 2.82
CA ILE A 27 -16.85 -0.69 4.03
C ILE A 27 -15.99 -0.56 5.28
N TYR A 28 -14.70 -0.33 5.12
CA TYR A 28 -13.75 -0.16 6.20
C TYR A 28 -13.55 1.31 6.53
N ILE A 29 -13.60 1.62 7.82
CA ILE A 29 -13.30 2.95 8.33
C ILE A 29 -11.78 3.08 8.40
N ASN A 30 -11.23 4.16 7.84
CA ASN A 30 -9.79 4.39 7.87
C ASN A 30 -9.26 4.42 9.30
N PHE A 31 -8.03 3.94 9.47
CA PHE A 31 -7.34 4.08 10.75
C PHE A 31 -7.17 5.56 11.10
N ALA A 32 -7.47 5.90 12.35
CA ALA A 32 -6.94 7.12 12.92
C ALA A 32 -5.40 7.05 12.97
N LYS A 33 -4.73 8.18 12.82
CA LYS A 33 -3.27 8.30 12.79
C LYS A 33 -2.61 7.57 13.97
N GLU A 34 -3.12 7.78 15.16
CA GLU A 34 -2.60 7.17 16.40
C GLU A 34 -2.73 5.64 16.37
N LYS A 35 -3.85 5.13 15.85
CA LYS A 35 -4.09 3.69 15.71
C LYS A 35 -3.16 3.08 14.68
N ALA A 36 -2.97 3.75 13.54
CA ALA A 36 -2.03 3.30 12.51
C ALA A 36 -0.60 3.20 13.05
N ASN A 37 -0.13 4.22 13.76
CA ASN A 37 1.21 4.24 14.38
C ASN A 37 1.35 3.15 15.44
N GLN A 38 0.35 2.95 16.28
CA GLN A 38 0.36 1.89 17.29
C GLN A 38 0.45 0.51 16.65
N GLN A 39 -0.37 0.24 15.63
CA GLN A 39 -0.38 -1.05 14.94
C GLN A 39 0.94 -1.26 14.16
N ALA A 40 1.49 -0.24 13.50
CA ALA A 40 2.79 -0.30 12.85
C ALA A 40 3.93 -0.58 13.85
N SER A 41 3.88 0.00 15.06
CA SER A 41 4.89 -0.19 16.10
C SER A 41 4.96 -1.62 16.66
N ARG A 42 3.98 -2.46 16.36
CA ARG A 42 3.97 -3.88 16.71
C ARG A 42 5.02 -4.67 15.95
N CYS A 43 5.47 -4.20 14.78
CA CYS A 43 6.46 -4.89 13.97
C CYS A 43 7.76 -5.18 14.75
N SER A 44 8.27 -6.40 14.66
CA SER A 44 9.50 -6.84 15.34
C SER A 44 10.77 -6.47 14.60
N GLN A 45 10.69 -5.92 13.39
CA GLN A 45 11.86 -5.57 12.55
C GLN A 45 12.81 -6.77 12.37
N CYS A 46 12.27 -7.88 11.85
CA CYS A 46 12.98 -9.13 11.70
C CYS A 46 14.21 -9.00 10.79
N GLY A 47 15.34 -9.61 11.15
CA GLY A 47 16.52 -9.68 10.29
C GLY A 47 16.26 -10.49 9.00
N VAL A 48 15.34 -11.48 9.05
CA VAL A 48 14.78 -12.16 7.87
C VAL A 48 13.27 -11.86 7.85
N PRO A 49 12.83 -10.88 7.07
CA PRO A 49 11.44 -10.46 7.06
C PRO A 49 10.56 -11.38 6.20
N PHE A 50 9.98 -12.41 6.81
CA PHE A 50 9.12 -13.37 6.11
C PHE A 50 7.91 -12.68 5.43
N CYS A 51 7.38 -11.61 5.99
CA CYS A 51 6.36 -10.80 5.32
C CYS A 51 6.81 -10.26 3.97
N GLN A 52 8.05 -9.80 3.85
CA GLN A 52 8.65 -9.36 2.58
C GLN A 52 8.93 -10.54 1.64
N VAL A 53 9.49 -11.64 2.16
CA VAL A 53 9.80 -12.84 1.38
C VAL A 53 8.55 -13.43 0.73
N HIS A 54 7.42 -13.43 1.44
CA HIS A 54 6.15 -13.95 0.95
C HIS A 54 5.28 -12.92 0.20
N CYS A 55 5.75 -11.68 0.10
CA CYS A 55 5.13 -10.70 -0.78
C CYS A 55 5.59 -10.95 -2.22
N PRO A 56 4.68 -11.14 -3.19
CA PRO A 56 5.05 -11.33 -4.60
C PRO A 56 5.88 -10.19 -5.19
N LEU A 57 5.75 -8.98 -4.64
CA LEU A 57 6.50 -7.79 -5.04
C LEU A 57 7.76 -7.57 -4.21
N HIS A 58 8.04 -8.43 -3.23
CA HIS A 58 9.14 -8.25 -2.27
C HIS A 58 9.17 -6.86 -1.63
N ASN A 59 7.98 -6.31 -1.32
CA ASN A 59 7.84 -4.96 -0.80
C ASN A 59 8.55 -4.81 0.57
N ASN A 60 9.19 -3.66 0.78
CA ASN A 60 9.98 -3.33 1.98
C ASN A 60 9.10 -3.10 3.22
N ILE A 61 8.28 -4.11 3.56
CA ILE A 61 7.23 -4.02 4.58
C ILE A 61 7.76 -3.58 5.96
N PRO A 62 8.84 -4.16 6.52
CA PRO A 62 9.33 -3.74 7.84
C PRO A 62 9.73 -2.28 7.88
N ASP A 63 10.33 -1.78 6.81
CA ASP A 63 10.89 -0.43 6.77
C ASP A 63 9.79 0.63 6.72
N TRP A 64 8.79 0.48 5.83
CA TRP A 64 7.70 1.45 5.82
C TRP A 64 6.77 1.31 7.06
N LEU A 65 6.68 0.15 7.70
CA LEU A 65 6.04 0.02 9.02
C LEU A 65 6.77 0.82 10.09
N LYS A 66 8.11 0.78 10.08
CA LYS A 66 8.93 1.60 10.99
C LYS A 66 8.70 3.09 10.75
N LEU A 67 8.76 3.53 9.51
CA LEU A 67 8.51 4.93 9.14
C LEU A 67 7.11 5.39 9.56
N THR A 68 6.11 4.54 9.38
CA THR A 68 4.74 4.82 9.84
C THR A 68 4.68 4.97 11.36
N ALA A 69 5.31 4.07 12.11
CA ALA A 69 5.36 4.15 13.57
C ALA A 69 6.08 5.43 14.07
N GLU A 70 7.01 5.96 13.29
CA GLU A 70 7.75 7.19 13.55
C GLU A 70 7.05 8.46 13.02
N ASN A 71 5.82 8.36 12.47
CA ASN A 71 5.09 9.46 11.83
C ASN A 71 5.77 10.05 10.57
N ARG A 72 6.61 9.32 9.89
CA ARG A 72 7.28 9.69 8.65
C ARG A 72 6.50 9.14 7.45
N LEU A 73 5.24 9.55 7.33
CA LEU A 73 4.29 8.95 6.39
C LEU A 73 4.65 9.17 4.91
N GLN A 74 5.20 10.33 4.56
CA GLN A 74 5.62 10.58 3.19
C GLN A 74 6.74 9.63 2.76
N GLU A 75 7.72 9.43 3.61
CA GLU A 75 8.82 8.49 3.35
C GLU A 75 8.31 7.03 3.35
N ALA A 76 7.34 6.71 4.21
CA ALA A 76 6.69 5.40 4.19
C ALA A 76 5.97 5.14 2.86
N TYR A 77 5.28 6.15 2.32
CA TYR A 77 4.64 6.10 1.01
C TYR A 77 5.69 5.91 -0.11
N GLU A 78 6.71 6.75 -0.16
CA GLU A 78 7.77 6.67 -1.18
C GLU A 78 8.43 5.28 -1.18
N LEU A 79 8.67 4.71 0.00
CA LEU A 79 9.26 3.40 0.14
C LEU A 79 8.29 2.26 -0.26
N SER A 80 7.02 2.33 0.13
CA SER A 80 6.01 1.34 -0.25
C SER A 80 5.77 1.32 -1.76
N SER A 81 5.82 2.49 -2.40
CA SER A 81 5.63 2.66 -3.84
C SER A 81 6.88 2.34 -4.66
N SER A 82 8.05 2.19 -4.04
CA SER A 82 9.31 1.89 -4.76
C SER A 82 9.31 0.53 -5.45
N THR A 83 8.55 -0.43 -4.93
CA THR A 83 8.41 -1.79 -5.49
C THR A 83 6.98 -2.13 -5.89
N ASN A 84 6.03 -1.22 -5.69
CA ASN A 84 4.60 -1.46 -5.90
C ASN A 84 3.94 -0.25 -6.56
N ASN A 85 3.40 -0.43 -7.76
CA ASN A 85 2.72 0.64 -8.51
C ASN A 85 1.26 0.84 -8.10
N MET A 86 0.68 -0.08 -7.31
CA MET A 86 -0.73 -0.04 -6.89
C MET A 86 -0.88 -0.48 -5.43
N PRO A 87 -0.19 0.18 -4.48
CA PRO A 87 -0.25 -0.20 -3.08
C PRO A 87 -1.65 -0.01 -2.48
N GLU A 88 -2.46 0.92 -2.98
CA GLU A 88 -3.87 1.10 -2.61
C GLU A 88 -4.74 -0.13 -2.90
N VAL A 89 -4.42 -0.86 -3.97
CA VAL A 89 -5.09 -2.12 -4.33
C VAL A 89 -4.59 -3.25 -3.42
N CYS A 90 -3.28 -3.36 -3.22
CA CYS A 90 -2.67 -4.37 -2.36
C CYS A 90 -3.19 -4.29 -0.93
N GLY A 91 -3.31 -3.10 -0.37
CA GLY A 91 -3.84 -2.89 0.98
C GLY A 91 -5.31 -3.34 1.16
N ARG A 92 -6.08 -3.45 0.05
CA ARG A 92 -7.51 -3.78 0.08
C ARG A 92 -7.85 -5.22 -0.32
N ILE A 93 -7.17 -5.79 -1.32
CA ILE A 93 -7.61 -7.05 -1.94
C ILE A 93 -6.56 -8.18 -1.95
N CYS A 94 -5.31 -7.93 -1.59
CA CYS A 94 -4.35 -9.01 -1.43
C CYS A 94 -4.84 -10.05 -0.40
N PRO A 95 -4.63 -11.34 -0.63
CA PRO A 95 -4.88 -12.39 0.37
C PRO A 95 -3.77 -12.38 1.43
N GLN A 96 -3.73 -11.34 2.25
CA GLN A 96 -2.66 -11.05 3.21
C GLN A 96 -2.49 -12.16 4.25
N ASP A 97 -3.59 -12.84 4.60
CA ASP A 97 -3.63 -14.01 5.47
C ASP A 97 -2.82 -15.20 4.95
N ARG A 98 -2.59 -15.26 3.65
CA ARG A 98 -1.76 -16.29 2.97
C ARG A 98 -0.38 -15.78 2.57
N LEU A 99 -0.19 -14.47 2.52
CA LEU A 99 1.03 -13.81 2.08
C LEU A 99 1.75 -13.17 3.27
N CYS A 100 1.81 -11.84 3.30
CA CYS A 100 2.62 -11.09 4.27
C CYS A 100 2.16 -11.27 5.71
N GLU A 101 0.86 -11.17 5.99
CA GLU A 101 0.34 -11.28 7.36
C GLU A 101 0.40 -12.72 7.88
N GLY A 102 -0.02 -13.71 7.07
CA GLY A 102 0.00 -15.11 7.46
C GLY A 102 1.40 -15.69 7.70
N ASN A 103 2.43 -15.07 7.11
CA ASN A 103 3.82 -15.47 7.31
C ASN A 103 4.58 -14.55 8.27
N CYS A 104 3.89 -13.68 8.98
CA CYS A 104 4.49 -12.83 9.97
C CYS A 104 5.00 -13.64 11.18
N VAL A 105 6.24 -13.39 11.61
CA VAL A 105 6.83 -14.07 12.78
C VAL A 105 5.98 -13.87 14.04
N ILE A 106 5.36 -12.72 14.20
CA ILE A 106 4.49 -12.40 15.35
C ILE A 106 3.23 -13.26 15.33
N GLU A 107 2.67 -13.56 14.14
CA GLU A 107 1.54 -14.48 14.01
C GLU A 107 1.91 -15.86 14.51
N ASN A 108 3.05 -16.38 14.06
CA ASN A 108 3.55 -17.70 14.48
C ASN A 108 3.85 -17.78 15.99
N SER A 109 4.13 -16.65 16.64
CA SER A 109 4.32 -16.56 18.09
C SER A 109 3.05 -16.48 18.90
N GLY A 110 1.87 -16.47 18.25
CA GLY A 110 0.55 -16.42 18.91
C GLY A 110 0.11 -15.04 19.38
N HIS A 111 0.84 -13.97 19.04
CA HIS A 111 0.46 -12.59 19.41
C HIS A 111 -0.41 -11.88 18.37
N GLY A 112 -0.76 -12.56 17.29
CA GLY A 112 -1.45 -11.97 16.15
C GLY A 112 -0.54 -11.08 15.31
N THR A 113 -0.65 -11.18 13.99
CA THR A 113 0.20 -10.44 13.05
C THR A 113 0.06 -8.93 13.19
N VAL A 114 0.97 -8.18 12.57
CA VAL A 114 0.76 -6.76 12.25
C VAL A 114 -0.33 -6.66 11.17
N THR A 115 -1.23 -5.70 11.27
CA THR A 115 -2.25 -5.40 10.25
C THR A 115 -1.62 -4.68 9.06
N ILE A 116 -0.83 -5.43 8.28
CA ILE A 116 0.04 -4.90 7.23
C ILE A 116 -0.80 -4.21 6.16
N GLY A 117 -1.84 -4.90 5.66
CA GLY A 117 -2.68 -4.35 4.61
C GLY A 117 -3.43 -3.10 5.01
N SER A 118 -4.00 -3.06 6.21
CA SER A 118 -4.69 -1.86 6.71
C SER A 118 -3.76 -0.66 6.86
N ILE A 119 -2.49 -0.90 7.21
CA ILE A 119 -1.48 0.17 7.31
C ILE A 119 -1.05 0.61 5.90
N GLU A 120 -0.85 -0.32 4.96
CA GLU A 120 -0.55 -0.01 3.57
C GLU A 120 -1.65 0.86 2.94
N LYS A 121 -2.93 0.47 3.15
CA LYS A 121 -4.09 1.27 2.76
C LYS A 121 -4.04 2.68 3.37
N TYR A 122 -3.82 2.78 4.68
CA TYR A 122 -3.75 4.06 5.39
C TYR A 122 -2.64 4.98 4.85
N ILE A 123 -1.44 4.44 4.59
CA ILE A 123 -0.32 5.20 4.00
C ILE A 123 -0.73 5.79 2.65
N ASN A 124 -1.37 4.99 1.79
CA ASN A 124 -1.72 5.41 0.43
C ASN A 124 -2.90 6.37 0.39
N ASP A 125 -3.93 6.15 1.20
CA ASP A 125 -5.05 7.08 1.32
C ASP A 125 -4.55 8.44 1.84
N THR A 126 -3.65 8.43 2.84
CA THR A 126 -3.00 9.66 3.32
C THR A 126 -2.15 10.34 2.25
N ALA A 127 -1.43 9.56 1.44
CA ALA A 127 -0.61 10.11 0.34
C ALA A 127 -1.49 10.77 -0.74
N TRP A 128 -2.63 10.18 -1.04
CA TRP A 128 -3.61 10.75 -1.95
C TRP A 128 -4.17 12.07 -1.41
N GLU A 129 -4.63 12.08 -0.18
CA GLU A 129 -5.20 13.27 0.49
C GLU A 129 -4.20 14.44 0.56
N ASN A 130 -2.92 14.14 0.76
CA ASN A 130 -1.86 15.16 0.83
C ASN A 130 -1.23 15.50 -0.53
N GLY A 131 -1.67 14.88 -1.62
CA GLY A 131 -1.17 15.17 -2.96
C GLY A 131 0.28 14.73 -3.19
N TRP A 132 0.79 13.73 -2.46
CA TRP A 132 2.16 13.22 -2.64
C TRP A 132 2.30 12.33 -3.87
N ILE A 133 1.18 11.83 -4.39
CA ILE A 133 1.17 10.97 -5.58
C ILE A 133 1.48 11.80 -6.81
N LYS A 134 2.68 11.63 -7.34
CA LYS A 134 3.11 12.31 -8.56
C LYS A 134 2.42 11.69 -9.77
N LYS A 135 1.83 12.51 -10.61
CA LYS A 135 1.35 12.08 -11.93
C LYS A 135 2.58 11.80 -12.81
N GLU A 136 3.06 10.58 -12.86
CA GLU A 136 4.17 10.19 -13.74
C GLU A 136 3.83 10.22 -15.24
N CYS A 137 2.63 10.68 -15.59
CA CYS A 137 2.16 10.77 -16.97
C CYS A 137 2.97 11.77 -17.83
N SER A 138 3.79 12.64 -17.21
CA SER A 138 4.62 13.61 -17.94
C SER A 138 5.80 12.96 -18.69
N LEU A 139 6.41 11.93 -18.13
CA LEU A 139 7.54 11.23 -18.75
C LEU A 139 7.12 10.43 -19.99
N TRP A 140 5.90 9.86 -20.01
CA TRP A 140 5.36 9.17 -21.18
C TRP A 140 5.02 10.13 -22.31
N THR A 141 4.45 11.28 -22.01
CA THR A 141 4.10 12.29 -23.01
C THR A 141 5.33 13.01 -23.57
N GLU A 142 6.38 13.24 -22.78
CA GLU A 142 7.64 13.81 -23.27
C GLU A 142 8.41 12.80 -24.10
N ASN A 143 8.49 11.54 -23.71
CA ASN A 143 9.11 10.47 -24.50
C ASN A 143 8.35 10.20 -25.80
N LEU A 144 7.02 10.31 -25.82
CA LEU A 144 6.24 10.19 -27.05
C LEU A 144 6.49 11.38 -28.00
N LYS A 145 6.63 12.60 -27.49
CA LYS A 145 7.02 13.76 -28.31
C LYS A 145 8.43 13.61 -28.89
N HIS A 146 9.36 13.06 -28.11
CA HIS A 146 10.72 12.80 -28.58
C HIS A 146 10.77 11.66 -29.62
N ARG A 147 9.93 10.63 -29.49
CA ARG A 147 9.79 9.55 -30.47
C ARG A 147 9.20 10.01 -31.79
N GLN A 148 8.24 10.93 -31.77
CA GLN A 148 7.66 11.48 -33.00
C GLN A 148 8.65 12.28 -33.85
N HIS A 149 9.73 12.82 -33.25
CA HIS A 149 10.82 13.47 -33.97
C HIS A 149 11.86 12.50 -34.56
N LEU A 150 11.87 11.23 -34.13
CA LEU A 150 12.77 10.20 -34.62
C LEU A 150 12.13 9.28 -35.67
N GLU A 151 10.82 9.36 -35.88
CA GLU A 151 10.10 8.53 -36.84
C GLU A 151 9.88 9.20 -38.21
N GLY A 152 10.97 9.53 -38.87
CA GLY A 152 10.96 9.53 -40.31
C GLY A 152 11.09 8.09 -40.80
N GLY A 153 10.07 7.22 -40.65
CA GLY A 153 10.11 6.01 -41.42
C GLY A 153 9.75 4.64 -40.82
N LEU A 154 8.81 4.53 -39.86
CA LEU A 154 8.22 3.23 -39.60
C LEU A 154 6.73 3.37 -39.19
N LYS A 155 5.83 3.11 -40.15
CA LYS A 155 4.39 2.98 -39.86
C LYS A 155 4.13 1.64 -39.22
N ILE A 156 3.89 1.62 -37.91
CA ILE A 156 3.30 0.46 -37.23
C ILE A 156 1.80 0.73 -37.13
N HIS A 157 0.99 -0.11 -37.79
CA HIS A 157 -0.44 -0.16 -37.57
C HIS A 157 -0.70 -0.67 -36.15
N GLY A 158 -1.02 0.21 -35.22
CA GLY A 158 -1.41 -0.09 -33.86
C GLY A 158 -2.60 0.77 -33.47
N THR A 159 -3.66 0.14 -33.08
CA THR A 159 -4.91 0.73 -32.60
C THR A 159 -4.63 1.67 -31.42
N VAL A 160 -4.94 2.93 -31.61
CA VAL A 160 -4.87 3.92 -30.52
C VAL A 160 -6.06 3.68 -29.61
N LEU A 161 -5.80 3.19 -28.41
CA LEU A 161 -6.78 3.23 -27.33
C LEU A 161 -6.87 4.68 -26.84
N GLN A 162 -7.95 5.38 -27.20
CA GLN A 162 -8.28 6.68 -26.63
C GLN A 162 -8.71 6.47 -25.17
N ALA A 163 -7.97 7.06 -24.24
CA ALA A 163 -8.42 7.17 -22.86
C ALA A 163 -9.64 8.12 -22.80
N PRO A 164 -10.70 7.77 -22.07
CA PRO A 164 -11.84 8.67 -21.90
C PRO A 164 -11.41 9.94 -21.15
N ASN A 165 -11.88 11.07 -21.64
CA ASN A 165 -11.79 12.35 -20.92
C ASN A 165 -12.63 12.26 -19.64
N ILE A 166 -11.97 12.41 -18.50
CA ILE A 166 -12.60 12.75 -17.21
C ILE A 166 -12.06 14.10 -16.77
#